data_24a5d83b2b369bebc97d23f0cc93fced
#
_entry.id   24a5d83b2b369bebc97d23f0cc93fced
#
_cell.length_a   1.000
_cell.length_b   1.000
_cell.length_c   1.000
_cell.angle_alpha   90.00
_cell.angle_beta   90.00
_cell.angle_gamma   90.00
#
_symmetry.space_group_name_H-M   'P 1'
#
loop_
_entity.id
_entity.type
_entity.pdbx_description
1 polymer ?
#
loop_
_entity_poly.entity_id
_entity_poly.type
_entity_poly.pdbx_seq_one_letter_code
_entity_poly.pdbx_strand_id
1 'polypeptide(L)'
;MSIFSNLFSKQAKTIKIISFDGGGVRAIAGVVFLKKLEAISGKKISDMFDMFVGTSACAFNAACLAHANMSADELKKYWSKEYTDKIMETSFFWDQASLIQARPRYETKGRVKVLKEIFGF
;
A
#
# COMPACT_ATOMS: atom_id res chain seq x y z
N MET A 1 14.89 38.71 -27.77
CA MET A 1 14.15 37.55 -27.23
C MET A 1 13.06 38.10 -26.34
N SER A 2 11.82 37.76 -26.68
CA SER A 2 10.64 38.39 -26.11
C SER A 2 10.40 37.90 -24.67
N ILE A 3 10.14 38.81 -23.74
CA ILE A 3 9.69 38.60 -22.37
C ILE A 3 8.44 37.67 -22.33
N PHE A 4 7.67 37.63 -23.42
CA PHE A 4 6.50 36.78 -23.58
C PHE A 4 6.81 35.27 -23.71
N SER A 5 8.00 34.88 -24.16
CA SER A 5 8.34 33.43 -24.24
C SER A 5 8.57 32.80 -22.88
N ASN A 6 8.98 33.59 -21.87
CA ASN A 6 9.19 33.10 -20.50
C ASN A 6 7.91 33.04 -19.67
N LEU A 7 6.85 33.75 -20.07
CA LEU A 7 5.54 33.73 -19.36
C LEU A 7 4.70 32.47 -19.66
N PHE A 8 4.97 31.78 -20.76
CA PHE A 8 4.21 30.61 -21.19
C PHE A 8 4.98 29.28 -21.14
N SER A 9 6.26 29.30 -20.78
CA SER A 9 7.01 28.05 -20.54
C SER A 9 6.84 27.55 -19.10
N LYS A 10 5.58 27.32 -18.65
CA LYS A 10 5.34 26.38 -17.57
C LYS A 10 5.77 25.01 -18.11
N GLN A 11 6.99 24.58 -17.81
CA GLN A 11 7.38 23.21 -18.04
C GLN A 11 6.32 22.32 -17.37
N ALA A 12 5.60 21.53 -18.15
CA ALA A 12 4.62 20.60 -17.63
C ALA A 12 5.37 19.63 -16.69
N LYS A 13 5.09 19.73 -15.39
CA LYS A 13 5.67 18.81 -14.42
C LYS A 13 5.12 17.41 -14.70
N THR A 14 5.97 16.47 -15.07
CA THR A 14 5.59 15.08 -15.22
C THR A 14 5.28 14.51 -13.83
N ILE A 15 4.07 14.00 -13.64
CA ILE A 15 3.64 13.32 -12.41
C ILE A 15 3.77 11.81 -12.65
N LYS A 16 4.52 11.12 -11.81
CA LYS A 16 4.72 9.68 -11.85
C LYS A 16 3.76 9.01 -10.89
N ILE A 17 2.90 8.15 -11.41
CA ILE A 17 1.88 7.45 -10.63
C ILE A 17 2.20 5.95 -10.64
N ILE A 18 2.16 5.31 -9.47
CA ILE A 18 2.18 3.86 -9.35
C ILE A 18 0.82 3.37 -8.88
N SER A 19 0.28 2.37 -9.57
CA SER A 19 -1.02 1.76 -9.26
C SER A 19 -0.86 0.28 -8.97
N PHE A 20 -1.56 -0.19 -7.94
CA PHE A 20 -1.56 -1.58 -7.49
C PHE A 20 -2.98 -2.15 -7.56
N ASP A 21 -3.15 -3.20 -8.35
CA ASP A 21 -4.42 -3.92 -8.44
C ASP A 21 -4.65 -4.76 -7.18
N GLY A 22 -5.90 -4.80 -6.73
CA GLY A 22 -6.31 -5.61 -5.59
C GLY A 22 -6.12 -7.11 -5.85
N GLY A 23 -5.80 -7.86 -4.81
CA GLY A 23 -5.56 -9.31 -4.98
C GLY A 23 -5.46 -10.08 -3.66
N GLY A 24 -5.93 -9.52 -2.56
CA GLY A 24 -5.81 -10.12 -1.22
C GLY A 24 -4.35 -10.39 -0.86
N VAL A 25 -4.04 -11.60 -0.37
CA VAL A 25 -2.68 -11.99 0.02
C VAL A 25 -1.68 -11.97 -1.14
N ARG A 26 -2.15 -12.06 -2.39
CA ARG A 26 -1.29 -11.96 -3.58
C ARG A 26 -0.66 -10.58 -3.76
N ALA A 27 -1.13 -9.56 -3.07
CA ALA A 27 -0.53 -8.22 -3.05
C ALA A 27 0.94 -8.22 -2.59
N ILE A 28 1.40 -9.28 -1.91
CA ILE A 28 2.82 -9.48 -1.57
C ILE A 28 3.71 -9.56 -2.82
N ALA A 29 3.21 -10.07 -3.93
CA ALA A 29 3.98 -10.13 -5.18
C ALA A 29 4.39 -8.72 -5.66
N GLY A 30 3.49 -7.74 -5.51
CA GLY A 30 3.79 -6.33 -5.75
C GLY A 30 4.93 -5.83 -4.86
N VAL A 31 4.93 -6.18 -3.57
CA VAL A 31 5.99 -5.79 -2.64
C VAL A 31 7.34 -6.39 -3.04
N VAL A 32 7.36 -7.65 -3.48
CA VAL A 32 8.60 -8.29 -3.98
C VAL A 32 9.12 -7.58 -5.23
N PHE A 33 8.23 -7.19 -6.13
CA PHE A 33 8.59 -6.39 -7.31
C PHE A 33 9.17 -5.03 -6.91
N LEU A 34 8.55 -4.32 -5.96
CA LEU A 34 9.04 -3.03 -5.46
C LEU A 34 10.42 -3.16 -4.84
N LYS A 35 10.68 -4.21 -4.07
CA LYS A 35 12.00 -4.49 -3.51
C LYS A 35 13.06 -4.62 -4.61
N LYS A 36 12.74 -5.32 -5.70
CA LYS A 36 13.64 -5.43 -6.85
C LYS A 36 13.87 -4.10 -7.52
N LEU A 37 12.81 -3.28 -7.64
CA LEU A 37 12.89 -1.95 -8.23
C LEU A 37 13.77 -1.00 -7.39
N GLU A 38 13.65 -1.01 -6.06
CA GLU A 38 14.54 -0.27 -5.15
C GLU A 38 15.99 -0.72 -5.29
N ALA A 39 16.23 -2.04 -5.37
CA ALA A 39 17.58 -2.59 -5.53
C ALA A 39 18.25 -2.17 -6.85
N ILE A 40 17.49 -2.08 -7.94
CA ILE A 40 18.00 -1.68 -9.25
C ILE A 40 18.22 -0.16 -9.33
N SER A 41 17.28 0.62 -8.78
CA SER A 41 17.31 2.09 -8.88
C SER A 41 18.22 2.75 -7.84
N GLY A 42 18.50 2.07 -6.73
CA GLY A 42 19.19 2.64 -5.57
C GLY A 42 18.38 3.71 -4.83
N LYS A 43 17.05 3.78 -5.07
CA LYS A 43 16.15 4.79 -4.49
C LYS A 43 14.95 4.11 -3.83
N LYS A 44 14.38 4.76 -2.81
CA LYS A 44 13.08 4.37 -2.25
C LYS A 44 11.97 4.58 -3.28
N ILE A 45 10.92 3.77 -3.21
CA ILE A 45 9.75 3.91 -4.06
C ILE A 45 9.10 5.29 -3.89
N SER A 46 9.03 5.81 -2.66
CA SER A 46 8.52 7.14 -2.35
C SER A 46 9.29 8.29 -3.03
N ASP A 47 10.57 8.08 -3.36
CA ASP A 47 11.39 9.09 -4.07
C ASP A 47 11.22 8.99 -5.59
N MET A 48 10.63 7.90 -6.08
CA MET A 48 10.49 7.62 -7.51
C MET A 48 9.14 7.99 -8.08
N PHE A 49 8.09 8.01 -7.23
CA PHE A 49 6.71 8.24 -7.63
C PHE A 49 6.08 9.36 -6.81
N ASP A 50 5.26 10.18 -7.45
CA ASP A 50 4.56 11.31 -6.85
C ASP A 50 3.18 10.92 -6.30
N MET A 51 2.56 9.84 -6.81
CA MET A 51 1.24 9.37 -6.41
C MET A 51 1.19 7.85 -6.32
N PHE A 52 0.48 7.37 -5.32
CA PHE A 52 0.28 5.95 -5.02
C PHE A 52 -1.20 5.63 -5.04
N VAL A 53 -1.60 4.66 -5.84
CA VAL A 53 -2.99 4.23 -5.97
C VAL A 53 -3.07 2.73 -5.69
N GLY A 54 -4.06 2.29 -4.94
CA GLY A 54 -4.25 0.88 -4.65
C GLY A 54 -5.67 0.54 -4.26
N THR A 55 -6.08 -0.71 -4.53
CA THR A 55 -7.39 -1.25 -4.20
C THR A 55 -7.24 -2.39 -3.20
N SER A 56 -8.14 -2.48 -2.20
CA SER A 56 -8.16 -3.56 -1.20
C SER A 56 -6.82 -3.68 -0.46
N ALA A 57 -6.22 -4.86 -0.39
CA ALA A 57 -4.92 -5.11 0.22
C ALA A 57 -3.79 -4.23 -0.37
N CYS A 58 -3.89 -3.88 -1.64
CA CYS A 58 -2.94 -2.98 -2.29
C CYS A 58 -3.15 -1.50 -1.92
N ALA A 59 -4.32 -1.11 -1.41
CA ALA A 59 -4.50 0.21 -0.78
C ALA A 59 -3.65 0.34 0.48
N PHE A 60 -3.50 -0.75 1.24
CA PHE A 60 -2.59 -0.81 2.38
C PHE A 60 -1.14 -0.58 1.94
N ASN A 61 -0.67 -1.27 0.88
CA ASN A 61 0.66 -1.05 0.32
C ASN A 61 0.86 0.41 -0.10
N ALA A 62 -0.09 0.98 -0.83
CA ALA A 62 -0.04 2.36 -1.28
C ALA A 62 0.05 3.35 -0.11
N ALA A 63 -0.75 3.15 0.95
CA ALA A 63 -0.74 3.99 2.14
C ALA A 63 0.58 3.90 2.91
N CYS A 64 1.15 2.70 3.08
CA CYS A 64 2.43 2.50 3.75
C CYS A 64 3.58 3.19 2.99
N LEU A 65 3.59 3.11 1.67
CA LEU A 65 4.61 3.75 0.83
C LEU A 65 4.47 5.28 0.85
N ALA A 66 3.24 5.79 0.71
CA ALA A 66 2.99 7.22 0.59
C ALA A 66 3.07 7.97 1.92
N HIS A 67 2.45 7.45 2.97
CA HIS A 67 2.29 8.13 4.26
C HIS A 67 3.40 7.76 5.24
N ALA A 68 3.68 6.48 5.41
CA ALA A 68 4.70 6.01 6.35
C ALA A 68 6.13 6.02 5.74
N ASN A 69 6.27 6.38 4.48
CA ASN A 69 7.54 6.45 3.77
C ASN A 69 8.38 5.16 3.90
N MET A 70 7.71 4.02 3.92
CA MET A 70 8.35 2.72 4.07
C MET A 70 9.15 2.35 2.82
N SER A 71 10.28 1.69 3.03
CA SER A 71 10.93 0.91 1.98
C SER A 71 10.14 -0.38 1.68
N ALA A 72 10.39 -1.00 0.54
CA ALA A 72 9.77 -2.27 0.21
C ALA A 72 10.14 -3.39 1.21
N ASP A 73 11.33 -3.35 1.82
CA ASP A 73 11.73 -4.30 2.86
C ASP A 73 10.96 -4.09 4.18
N GLU A 74 10.73 -2.86 4.58
CA GLU A 74 9.90 -2.54 5.75
C GLU A 74 8.44 -2.95 5.51
N LEU A 75 7.89 -2.63 4.34
CA LEU A 75 6.54 -3.04 3.95
C LEU A 75 6.38 -4.57 3.94
N LYS A 76 7.40 -5.31 3.50
CA LYS A 76 7.39 -6.77 3.45
C LYS A 76 7.16 -7.41 4.81
N LYS A 77 7.61 -6.79 5.92
CA LYS A 77 7.40 -7.30 7.28
C LYS A 77 5.92 -7.48 7.60
N TYR A 78 5.07 -6.55 7.15
CA TYR A 78 3.61 -6.60 7.36
C TYR A 78 2.91 -7.66 6.52
N TRP A 79 3.61 -8.26 5.57
CA TRP A 79 3.17 -9.44 4.80
C TRP A 79 3.72 -10.76 5.35
N SER A 80 4.38 -10.74 6.51
CA SER A 80 4.75 -11.96 7.21
C SER A 80 3.52 -12.71 7.71
N LYS A 81 3.67 -14.01 7.96
CA LYS A 81 2.55 -14.83 8.48
C LYS A 81 1.98 -14.25 9.78
N GLU A 82 2.83 -13.72 10.66
CA GLU A 82 2.39 -13.11 11.93
C GLU A 82 1.40 -11.95 11.71
N TYR A 83 1.72 -11.03 10.80
CA TYR A 83 0.86 -9.87 10.53
C TYR A 83 -0.35 -10.23 9.69
N THR A 84 -0.20 -11.12 8.70
CA THR A 84 -1.33 -11.58 7.89
C THR A 84 -2.34 -12.34 8.73
N ASP A 85 -1.91 -13.16 9.68
CA ASP A 85 -2.81 -13.83 10.61
C ASP A 85 -3.58 -12.83 11.48
N LYS A 86 -2.92 -11.79 12.00
CA LYS A 86 -3.58 -10.70 12.76
C LYS A 86 -4.60 -9.93 11.93
N ILE A 87 -4.28 -9.63 10.68
CA ILE A 87 -5.14 -8.86 9.76
C ILE A 87 -6.32 -9.71 9.29
N MET A 88 -6.11 -11.00 9.10
CA MET A 88 -7.09 -11.97 8.60
C MET A 88 -7.68 -12.83 9.71
N GLU A 89 -7.55 -12.42 10.97
CA GLU A 89 -8.08 -13.16 12.11
C GLU A 89 -9.56 -13.41 11.93
N THR A 90 -9.93 -14.70 11.94
CA THR A 90 -11.31 -15.18 11.93
C THR A 90 -11.50 -16.10 13.11
N SER A 91 -12.64 -16.00 13.79
CA SER A 91 -13.08 -17.02 14.76
C SER A 91 -14.04 -17.98 14.09
N PHE A 92 -14.17 -19.19 14.63
CA PHE A 92 -15.12 -20.19 14.14
C PHE A 92 -16.56 -19.64 14.05
N PHE A 93 -16.99 -18.88 15.05
CA PHE A 93 -18.30 -18.21 15.03
C PHE A 93 -18.41 -17.14 13.95
N TRP A 94 -17.31 -16.46 13.66
CA TRP A 94 -17.24 -15.40 12.68
C TRP A 94 -17.34 -15.95 11.25
N ASP A 95 -16.70 -17.08 11.01
CA ASP A 95 -16.76 -17.77 9.71
C ASP A 95 -18.18 -18.29 9.43
N GLN A 96 -18.86 -18.87 10.43
CA GLN A 96 -20.25 -19.32 10.26
C GLN A 96 -21.22 -18.16 10.03
N ALA A 97 -21.06 -17.06 10.76
CA ALA A 97 -21.87 -15.85 10.56
C ALA A 97 -21.65 -15.22 9.18
N SER A 98 -20.46 -15.37 8.58
CA SER A 98 -20.18 -14.88 7.23
C SER A 98 -20.81 -15.72 6.13
N LEU A 99 -20.97 -17.03 6.35
CA LEU A 99 -21.65 -17.93 5.40
C LEU A 99 -23.13 -17.55 5.19
N ILE A 100 -23.80 -17.07 6.23
CA ILE A 100 -25.18 -16.57 6.15
C ILE A 100 -25.26 -15.06 5.83
N GLN A 101 -24.16 -14.45 5.43
CA GLN A 101 -24.04 -13.01 5.10
C GLN A 101 -24.47 -12.07 6.23
N ALA A 102 -24.52 -12.53 7.47
CA ALA A 102 -24.94 -11.74 8.62
C ALA A 102 -23.85 -10.78 9.11
N ARG A 103 -22.56 -11.05 8.80
CA ARG A 103 -21.42 -10.25 9.23
C ARG A 103 -20.25 -10.31 8.23
N PRO A 104 -19.31 -9.34 8.26
CA PRO A 104 -18.08 -9.40 7.46
C PRO A 104 -17.23 -10.63 7.83
N ARG A 105 -16.56 -11.21 6.85
CA ARG A 105 -15.76 -12.44 7.01
C ARG A 105 -14.60 -12.29 8.01
N TYR A 106 -14.02 -11.09 8.10
CA TYR A 106 -12.82 -10.83 8.93
C TYR A 106 -13.14 -9.83 10.05
N GLU A 107 -12.59 -10.06 11.22
CA GLU A 107 -12.71 -9.14 12.35
C GLU A 107 -11.91 -7.85 12.11
N THR A 108 -12.46 -6.74 12.60
CA THR A 108 -11.85 -5.41 12.40
C THR A 108 -10.71 -5.13 13.39
N LYS A 109 -10.76 -5.75 14.58
CA LYS A 109 -9.84 -5.45 15.70
C LYS A 109 -8.37 -5.63 15.34
N GLY A 110 -7.99 -6.75 14.71
CA GLY A 110 -6.61 -7.03 14.31
C GLY A 110 -6.11 -6.00 13.29
N ARG A 111 -6.95 -5.68 12.30
CA ARG A 111 -6.63 -4.67 11.27
C ARG A 111 -6.42 -3.28 11.87
N VAL A 112 -7.31 -2.85 12.76
CA VAL A 112 -7.21 -1.54 13.43
C VAL A 112 -5.92 -1.46 14.25
N LYS A 113 -5.55 -2.55 14.95
CA LYS A 113 -4.30 -2.59 15.72
C LYS A 113 -3.07 -2.38 14.84
N VAL A 114 -2.98 -3.10 13.73
CA VAL A 114 -1.85 -2.97 12.78
C VAL A 114 -1.83 -1.57 12.15
N LEU A 115 -2.99 -1.02 11.76
CA LEU A 115 -3.07 0.33 11.22
C LEU A 115 -2.63 1.39 12.23
N LYS A 116 -3.03 1.25 13.50
CA LYS A 116 -2.57 2.16 14.56
C LYS A 116 -1.07 2.08 14.81
N GLU A 117 -0.51 0.88 14.77
CA GLU A 117 0.94 0.67 14.91
C GLU A 117 1.71 1.40 13.80
N ILE A 118 1.21 1.34 12.56
CA ILE A 118 1.89 1.91 11.40
C ILE A 118 1.69 3.42 11.30
N PHE A 119 0.46 3.89 11.48
CA PHE A 119 0.07 5.27 11.16
C PHE A 119 -0.07 6.17 12.40
N GLY A 120 -0.01 5.63 13.62
CA GLY A 120 0.08 6.40 14.87
C GLY A 120 -1.19 7.13 15.29
N PHE A 121 -2.38 6.64 14.88
CA PHE A 121 -3.66 7.24 15.28
C PHE A 121 -4.49 6.36 16.22
#